data_b37b2ac649d9e1e332bd59bfd652cced
#
_entry.id   b37b2ac649d9e1e332bd59bfd652cced
#
_cell.length_a   1.000
_cell.length_b   1.000
_cell.length_c   1.000
_cell.angle_alpha   90.00
_cell.angle_beta   90.00
_cell.angle_gamma   90.00
#
_symmetry.space_group_name_H-M   'P 1'
#
loop_
_entity.id
_entity.type
_entity.pdbx_description
1 polymer ?
#
loop_
_entity_poly.entity_id
_entity_poly.type
_entity_poly.pdbx_seq_one_letter_code
_entity_poly.pdbx_strand_id
1 'polypeptide(L)'
;MRGKVLVTGGAGFIGSHLSELLLDEGLEVFVLDDLSTGAETNIAHLRDREGFHLVVDSVLSPSVVSELVHRSDAVYHLAAAVGVRLIVEQPGRTLLTNVQGAENVLDYCARFEKPVLVA
;
A
#
# COMPACT_ATOMS: atom_id res chain seq x y z
N MET A 1 17.56 -0.37 15.45
CA MET A 1 16.14 -0.58 15.09
C MET A 1 15.88 -0.15 13.65
N ARG A 2 15.14 -0.96 12.90
CA ARG A 2 14.74 -0.60 11.55
C ARG A 2 13.55 0.33 11.59
N GLY A 3 13.54 1.34 10.74
CA GLY A 3 12.33 2.07 10.44
C GLY A 3 11.33 1.15 9.72
N LYS A 4 10.04 1.42 9.92
CA LYS A 4 8.95 0.64 9.33
C LYS A 4 8.15 1.52 8.38
N VAL A 5 7.90 1.02 7.19
CA VAL A 5 7.20 1.77 6.14
C VAL A 5 6.04 0.93 5.63
N LEU A 6 4.88 1.55 5.50
CA LEU A 6 3.72 0.96 4.84
C LEU A 6 3.68 1.44 3.39
N VAL A 7 3.56 0.50 2.47
CA VAL A 7 3.35 0.79 1.04
C VAL A 7 2.01 0.20 0.64
N THR A 8 1.01 1.02 0.42
CA THR A 8 -0.25 0.55 -0.14
C THR A 8 -0.09 0.44 -1.65
N GLY A 9 -0.62 -0.62 -2.24
CA GLY A 9 -0.41 -0.89 -3.66
C GLY A 9 0.99 -1.37 -4.00
N GLY A 10 1.67 -1.99 -3.02
CA GLY A 10 3.06 -2.41 -3.18
C GLY A 10 3.29 -3.59 -4.13
N ALA A 11 2.24 -4.26 -4.59
CA ALA A 11 2.34 -5.30 -5.62
C ALA A 11 2.15 -4.76 -7.04
N GLY A 12 1.92 -3.46 -7.21
CA GLY A 12 1.90 -2.80 -8.50
C GLY A 12 3.31 -2.60 -9.04
N PHE A 13 3.41 -2.07 -10.26
CA PHE A 13 4.71 -1.86 -10.90
C PHE A 13 5.58 -0.89 -10.08
N ILE A 14 5.07 0.31 -9.80
CA ILE A 14 5.83 1.33 -9.05
C ILE A 14 6.04 0.87 -7.61
N GLY A 15 4.97 0.36 -6.97
CA GLY A 15 5.03 -0.05 -5.57
C GLY A 15 6.00 -1.19 -5.30
N SER A 16 6.14 -2.14 -6.23
CA SER A 16 7.09 -3.25 -6.08
C SER A 16 8.53 -2.77 -6.16
N HIS A 17 8.82 -1.84 -7.07
CA HIS A 17 10.16 -1.25 -7.17
C HIS A 17 10.49 -0.38 -5.96
N LEU A 18 9.53 0.40 -5.49
CA LEU A 18 9.71 1.19 -4.27
C LEU A 18 9.95 0.30 -3.06
N SER A 19 9.19 -0.77 -2.91
CA SER A 19 9.34 -1.71 -1.79
C SER A 19 10.74 -2.33 -1.78
N GLU A 20 11.24 -2.73 -2.95
CA GLU A 20 12.60 -3.27 -3.07
C GLU A 20 13.65 -2.23 -2.66
N LEU A 21 13.50 -1.00 -3.13
CA LEU A 21 14.43 0.08 -2.77
C LEU A 21 14.42 0.33 -1.27
N LEU A 22 13.26 0.38 -0.65
CA LEU A 22 13.14 0.59 0.79
C LEU A 22 13.79 -0.53 1.59
N LEU A 23 13.61 -1.78 1.15
CA LEU A 23 14.30 -2.93 1.76
C LEU A 23 15.81 -2.83 1.60
N ASP A 24 16.29 -2.40 0.44
CA ASP A 24 17.72 -2.21 0.20
C ASP A 24 18.32 -1.13 1.11
N GLU A 25 17.51 -0.14 1.50
CA GLU A 25 17.90 0.89 2.46
C GLU A 25 17.87 0.41 3.92
N GLY A 26 17.52 -0.84 4.16
CA GLY A 26 17.49 -1.41 5.51
C GLY A 26 16.19 -1.20 6.27
N LEU A 27 15.14 -0.74 5.58
CA LEU A 27 13.83 -0.53 6.20
C LEU A 27 13.01 -1.82 6.23
N GLU A 28 12.11 -1.92 7.20
CA GLU A 28 11.10 -2.96 7.23
C GLU A 28 9.88 -2.45 6.46
N VAL A 29 9.37 -3.26 5.53
CA VAL A 29 8.31 -2.85 4.60
C VAL A 29 7.08 -3.72 4.78
N PHE A 30 5.95 -3.07 5.05
CA PHE A 30 4.64 -3.69 5.03
C PHE A 30 3.96 -3.29 3.71
N VAL A 31 3.56 -4.26 2.92
CA VAL A 31 2.81 -4.03 1.68
C VAL A 31 1.36 -4.41 1.93
N LEU A 32 0.46 -3.46 1.69
CA LEU A 32 -0.98 -3.70 1.68
C LEU A 32 -1.46 -3.63 0.23
N ASP A 33 -1.95 -4.74 -0.28
CA ASP A 33 -2.43 -4.83 -1.66
C ASP A 33 -3.52 -5.90 -1.75
N ASP A 34 -4.62 -5.58 -2.41
CA ASP A 34 -5.70 -6.54 -2.62
C ASP A 34 -5.49 -7.39 -3.88
N LEU A 35 -4.42 -7.12 -4.62
CA LEU A 35 -4.04 -7.80 -5.85
C LEU A 35 -5.04 -7.65 -7.00
N SER A 36 -5.92 -6.64 -6.92
CA SER A 36 -6.91 -6.40 -7.98
C SER A 36 -6.30 -5.88 -9.27
N THR A 37 -5.24 -5.07 -9.17
CA THR A 37 -4.52 -4.52 -10.32
C THR A 37 -3.03 -4.85 -10.30
N GLY A 38 -2.47 -5.14 -9.13
CA GLY A 38 -1.12 -5.62 -8.98
C GLY A 38 -1.05 -7.13 -9.12
N ALA A 39 0.15 -7.68 -9.10
CA ALA A 39 0.36 -9.12 -9.23
C ALA A 39 1.41 -9.61 -8.24
N GLU A 40 1.18 -10.80 -7.67
CA GLU A 40 2.16 -11.43 -6.79
C GLU A 40 3.51 -11.62 -7.49
N THR A 41 3.52 -11.81 -8.81
CA THR A 41 4.76 -11.96 -9.58
C THR A 41 5.66 -10.74 -9.47
N ASN A 42 5.09 -9.55 -9.28
CA ASN A 42 5.87 -8.32 -9.11
C ASN A 42 6.67 -8.30 -7.80
N ILE A 43 6.23 -9.02 -6.79
CA ILE A 43 6.85 -9.04 -5.46
C ILE A 43 7.36 -10.43 -5.07
N ALA A 44 7.27 -11.42 -5.96
CA ALA A 44 7.69 -12.80 -5.65
C ALA A 44 9.13 -12.85 -5.15
N HIS A 45 10.02 -12.07 -5.74
CA HIS A 45 11.44 -12.02 -5.37
C HIS A 45 11.68 -11.32 -4.04
N LEU A 46 10.68 -10.66 -3.46
CA LEU A 46 10.79 -9.96 -2.17
C LEU A 46 10.25 -10.79 -1.01
N ARG A 47 9.45 -11.83 -1.29
CA ARG A 47 8.71 -12.55 -0.25
C ARG A 47 9.57 -13.19 0.82
N ASP A 48 10.74 -13.66 0.43
CA ASP A 48 11.67 -14.31 1.36
C ASP A 48 12.69 -13.35 1.97
N ARG A 49 12.64 -12.06 1.59
CA ARG A 49 13.56 -11.09 2.13
C ARG A 49 13.19 -10.74 3.58
N GLU A 50 14.21 -10.63 4.42
CA GLU A 50 14.02 -10.18 5.80
C GLU A 50 13.47 -8.75 5.81
N GLY A 51 12.43 -8.55 6.61
CA GLY A 51 11.78 -7.24 6.73
C GLY A 51 10.65 -6.99 5.75
N PHE A 52 10.35 -7.93 4.84
CA PHE A 52 9.22 -7.80 3.92
C PHE A 52 7.99 -8.53 4.47
N HIS A 53 6.86 -7.81 4.49
CA HIS A 53 5.58 -8.37 4.96
C HIS A 53 4.48 -8.01 3.97
N LEU A 54 3.79 -9.02 3.44
CA LEU A 54 2.64 -8.83 2.55
C LEU A 54 1.35 -9.07 3.32
N VAL A 55 0.46 -8.09 3.26
CA VAL A 55 -0.91 -8.20 3.76
C VAL A 55 -1.85 -8.08 2.56
N VAL A 56 -2.54 -9.18 2.24
CA VAL A 56 -3.51 -9.20 1.14
C VAL A 56 -4.86 -8.76 1.69
N ASP A 57 -5.15 -7.50 1.56
CA ASP A 57 -6.39 -6.90 2.01
C ASP A 57 -6.57 -5.54 1.32
N SER A 58 -7.65 -4.86 1.62
CA SER A 58 -8.05 -3.63 0.96
C SER A 58 -7.82 -2.40 1.82
N VAL A 59 -7.44 -1.29 1.17
CA VAL A 59 -7.44 0.04 1.80
C VAL A 59 -8.84 0.48 2.23
N LEU A 60 -9.88 -0.21 1.78
CA LEU A 60 -11.26 0.02 2.20
C LEU A 60 -11.57 -0.61 3.56
N SER A 61 -10.67 -1.41 4.11
CA SER A 61 -10.82 -2.05 5.43
C SER A 61 -10.21 -1.17 6.52
N PRO A 62 -11.01 -0.37 7.25
CA PRO A 62 -10.47 0.61 8.20
C PRO A 62 -9.61 -0.01 9.29
N SER A 63 -9.99 -1.17 9.81
CA SER A 63 -9.25 -1.83 10.89
C SER A 63 -7.85 -2.26 10.45
N VAL A 64 -7.72 -2.78 9.22
CA VAL A 64 -6.44 -3.20 8.66
C VAL A 64 -5.55 -1.98 8.43
N VAL A 65 -6.10 -0.93 7.81
CA VAL A 65 -5.36 0.32 7.55
C VAL A 65 -4.90 0.93 8.86
N SER A 66 -5.77 1.03 9.85
CA SER A 66 -5.45 1.57 11.17
C SER A 66 -4.27 0.85 11.81
N GLU A 67 -4.31 -0.48 11.84
CA GLU A 67 -3.25 -1.27 12.45
C GLU A 67 -1.91 -1.06 11.72
N LEU A 68 -1.92 -1.13 10.40
CA LEU A 68 -0.68 -1.01 9.63
C LEU A 68 -0.09 0.40 9.72
N VAL A 69 -0.92 1.44 9.67
CA VAL A 69 -0.45 2.82 9.84
C VAL A 69 0.14 3.01 11.22
N HIS A 70 -0.53 2.52 12.25
CA HIS A 70 -0.05 2.65 13.63
C HIS A 70 1.32 1.99 13.81
N ARG A 71 1.53 0.83 13.18
CA ARG A 71 2.80 0.09 13.28
C ARG A 71 3.92 0.67 12.44
N SER A 72 3.61 1.57 11.51
CA SER A 72 4.59 2.13 10.57
C SER A 72 5.06 3.49 11.02
N ASP A 73 6.23 3.91 10.55
CA ASP A 73 6.78 5.24 10.81
C ASP A 73 6.45 6.21 9.69
N ALA A 74 6.20 5.70 8.49
CA ALA A 74 5.84 6.48 7.31
C ALA A 74 4.98 5.64 6.37
N VAL A 75 4.22 6.31 5.51
CA VAL A 75 3.30 5.65 4.58
C VAL A 75 3.49 6.20 3.17
N TYR A 76 3.59 5.28 2.21
CA TYR A 76 3.47 5.58 0.78
C TYR A 76 2.15 5.02 0.28
N HIS A 77 1.23 5.90 -0.06
CA HIS A 77 -0.10 5.49 -0.53
C HIS A 77 -0.13 5.49 -2.06
N LEU A 78 0.04 4.31 -2.63
CA LEU A 78 0.04 4.08 -4.07
C LEU A 78 -1.17 3.26 -4.53
N ALA A 79 -1.95 2.72 -3.60
CA ALA A 79 -3.11 1.91 -3.93
C ALA A 79 -4.20 2.78 -4.56
N ALA A 80 -4.54 2.45 -5.78
CA ALA A 80 -5.63 3.08 -6.52
C ALA A 80 -6.19 2.08 -7.52
N ALA A 81 -7.47 2.17 -7.79
CA ALA A 81 -8.08 1.42 -8.87
C ALA A 81 -7.72 2.12 -10.18
N VAL A 82 -6.70 1.62 -10.85
CA VAL A 82 -6.18 2.18 -12.11
C VAL A 82 -6.24 1.11 -13.21
N GLY A 83 -6.18 1.56 -14.45
CA GLY A 83 -6.27 0.69 -15.61
C GLY A 83 -7.48 1.06 -16.44
N VAL A 84 -7.27 1.22 -17.74
CA VAL A 84 -8.29 1.69 -18.66
C VAL A 84 -9.54 0.81 -18.62
N ARG A 85 -9.35 -0.51 -18.62
CA ARG A 85 -10.47 -1.45 -18.59
C ARG A 85 -11.32 -1.30 -17.33
N LEU A 86 -10.70 -1.22 -16.17
CA LEU A 86 -11.39 -1.09 -14.89
C LEU A 86 -12.14 0.25 -14.82
N ILE A 87 -11.52 1.34 -15.27
CA ILE A 87 -12.15 2.65 -15.28
C ILE A 87 -13.35 2.68 -16.19
N VAL A 88 -13.26 2.08 -17.39
CA VAL A 88 -14.36 2.05 -18.36
C VAL A 88 -15.50 1.16 -17.90
N GLU A 89 -15.20 -0.04 -17.38
CA GLU A 89 -16.23 -1.02 -16.99
C GLU A 89 -16.86 -0.73 -15.62
N GLN A 90 -16.11 -0.14 -14.69
CA GLN A 90 -16.57 0.09 -13.32
C GLN A 90 -16.16 1.47 -12.81
N PRO A 91 -16.65 2.55 -13.43
CA PRO A 91 -16.22 3.91 -13.05
C PRO A 91 -16.63 4.29 -11.62
N GLY A 92 -17.82 3.89 -11.18
CA GLY A 92 -18.28 4.17 -9.82
C GLY A 92 -17.44 3.48 -8.76
N ARG A 93 -17.09 2.22 -8.98
CA ARG A 93 -16.24 1.45 -8.08
C ARG A 93 -14.81 2.01 -8.04
N THR A 94 -14.29 2.42 -9.18
CA THR A 94 -12.97 3.05 -9.27
C THR A 94 -12.92 4.32 -8.43
N LEU A 95 -13.92 5.18 -8.57
CA LEU A 95 -14.01 6.42 -7.80
C LEU A 95 -14.12 6.11 -6.30
N LEU A 96 -14.97 5.19 -5.92
CA LEU A 96 -15.18 4.81 -4.52
C LEU A 96 -13.87 4.30 -3.89
N THR A 97 -13.18 3.39 -4.56
CA THR A 97 -11.91 2.84 -4.06
C THR A 97 -10.87 3.94 -3.89
N ASN A 98 -10.76 4.85 -4.88
CA ASN A 98 -9.75 5.90 -4.82
C ASN A 98 -10.04 6.91 -3.72
N VAL A 99 -11.30 7.33 -3.57
CA VAL A 99 -11.68 8.34 -2.58
C VAL A 99 -11.68 7.75 -1.18
N GLN A 100 -12.37 6.64 -0.97
CA GLN A 100 -12.46 6.04 0.37
C GLN A 100 -11.13 5.45 0.83
N GLY A 101 -10.37 4.84 -0.07
CA GLY A 101 -9.05 4.33 0.27
C GLY A 101 -8.11 5.43 0.73
N ALA A 102 -8.07 6.54 0.00
CA ALA A 102 -7.26 7.69 0.37
C ALA A 102 -7.74 8.31 1.69
N GLU A 103 -9.05 8.44 1.88
CA GLU A 103 -9.63 8.95 3.11
C GLU A 103 -9.20 8.12 4.32
N ASN A 104 -9.31 6.79 4.23
CA ASN A 104 -8.90 5.90 5.32
C ASN A 104 -7.42 6.08 5.66
N VAL A 105 -6.55 6.06 4.65
CA VAL A 105 -5.11 6.19 4.86
C VAL A 105 -4.77 7.54 5.47
N LEU A 106 -5.30 8.61 4.92
CA LEU A 106 -5.01 9.97 5.39
C LEU A 106 -5.55 10.22 6.81
N ASP A 107 -6.74 9.72 7.11
CA ASP A 107 -7.33 9.86 8.45
C ASP A 107 -6.45 9.21 9.52
N TYR A 108 -6.00 7.98 9.28
CA TYR A 108 -5.16 7.30 10.26
C TYR A 108 -3.74 7.86 10.32
N CYS A 109 -3.19 8.31 9.19
CA CYS A 109 -1.91 9.01 9.20
C CYS A 109 -1.98 10.30 10.04
N ALA A 110 -3.08 11.04 9.91
CA ALA A 110 -3.29 12.24 10.72
C ALA A 110 -3.46 11.90 12.21
N ARG A 111 -4.26 10.88 12.55
CA ARG A 111 -4.48 10.47 13.94
C ARG A 111 -3.21 10.01 14.63
N PHE A 112 -2.38 9.27 13.94
CA PHE A 112 -1.14 8.71 14.50
C PHE A 112 0.08 9.57 14.20
N GLU A 113 -0.13 10.74 13.57
CA GLU A 113 0.95 11.68 13.24
C GLU A 113 2.05 11.04 12.40
N LYS A 114 1.65 10.30 11.36
CA LYS A 114 2.59 9.65 10.45
C LYS A 114 2.70 10.45 9.15
N PRO A 115 3.92 10.68 8.65
CA PRO A 115 4.09 11.29 7.33
C PRO A 115 3.57 10.36 6.25
N VAL A 116 2.95 10.93 5.22
CA VAL A 116 2.37 10.18 4.11
C VAL A 116 2.69 10.87 2.78
N LEU A 117 3.10 10.06 1.80
CA LEU A 117 3.21 10.48 0.41
C LEU A 117 2.06 9.85 -0.36
N VAL A 118 1.29 10.65 -1.04
CA VAL A 118 0.18 10.20 -1.89
C VAL A 118 0.58 10.41 -3.34
N ALA A 119 0.50 9.36 -4.13
CA ALA A 119 0.80 9.43 -5.54
C ALA A 119 -0.48 9.54 -6.38
#